data_b466df1f3b456a31e9a1a40bce5411d7
#
_entry.id   b466df1f3b456a31e9a1a40bce5411d7
#
_cell.length_a   1.000
_cell.length_b   1.000
_cell.length_c   1.000
_cell.angle_alpha   90.00
_cell.angle_beta   90.00
_cell.angle_gamma   90.00
#
_symmetry.space_group_name_H-M   'P 1'
#
loop_
_entity.id
_entity.type
_entity.pdbx_description
1 polymer ?
#
loop_
_entity_poly.entity_id
_entity_poly.type
_entity_poly.pdbx_seq_one_letter_code
_entity_poly.pdbx_strand_id
1 'polypeptide(L)' 'MNDKSWKEKLLIILKCHFSHRRFFTLDEVYQVAVGSLQFFYPKNNTVTASIRHNLERLRDDGCIQFVNNNGLYSW' A
#
# COMPACT_ATOMS: atom_id res chain seq x y z
N MET A 1 -3.75 -17.85 -1.62
CA MET A 1 -3.65 -16.49 -2.19
C MET A 1 -2.20 -16.12 -2.38
N ASN A 2 -1.84 -15.59 -3.51
CA ASN A 2 -0.46 -15.24 -3.77
C ASN A 2 -0.18 -13.76 -3.49
N ASP A 3 1.10 -13.43 -3.29
CA ASP A 3 1.53 -12.08 -2.98
C ASP A 3 1.22 -11.08 -4.11
N LYS A 4 1.22 -11.55 -5.33
CA LYS A 4 0.95 -10.71 -6.49
C LYS A 4 -0.44 -10.10 -6.42
N SER A 5 -1.44 -10.91 -6.04
CA SER A 5 -2.82 -10.43 -5.90
C SER A 5 -2.92 -9.35 -4.81
N TRP A 6 -2.22 -9.55 -3.69
CA TRP A 6 -2.19 -8.58 -2.60
C TRP A 6 -1.58 -7.26 -3.04
N LYS A 7 -0.44 -7.36 -3.70
CA LYS A 7 0.29 -6.20 -4.21
C LYS A 7 -0.54 -5.42 -5.24
N GLU A 8 -1.19 -6.13 -6.14
CA GLU A 8 -2.03 -5.50 -7.14
C GLU A 8 -3.21 -4.76 -6.54
N LYS A 9 -3.88 -5.37 -5.55
CA LYS A 9 -4.99 -4.72 -4.85
C LYS A 9 -4.54 -3.45 -4.14
N LEU A 10 -3.40 -3.50 -3.48
CA LEU A 10 -2.86 -2.33 -2.81
C LEU A 10 -2.55 -1.22 -3.82
N LEU A 11 -1.93 -1.55 -4.93
CA LEU A 11 -1.61 -0.56 -5.96
C LEU A 11 -2.87 0.10 -6.50
N ILE A 12 -3.92 -0.66 -6.73
CA ILE A 12 -5.20 -0.13 -7.22
C ILE A 12 -5.77 0.86 -6.20
N ILE A 13 -5.73 0.52 -4.91
CA ILE A 13 -6.22 1.40 -3.85
C ILE A 13 -5.42 2.70 -3.84
N LEU A 14 -4.11 2.62 -3.93
CA LEU A 14 -3.25 3.80 -3.95
C LEU A 14 -3.55 4.69 -5.15
N LYS A 15 -3.73 4.10 -6.32
CA LYS A 15 -4.05 4.87 -7.52
C LYS A 15 -5.43 5.52 -7.43
N CYS A 16 -6.40 4.84 -6.82
CA CYS A 16 -7.73 5.41 -6.65
C CYS A 16 -7.73 6.63 -5.73
N HIS A 17 -6.91 6.62 -4.69
CA HIS A 17 -6.93 7.69 -3.68
C HIS A 17 -5.87 8.75 -3.88
N PHE A 18 -4.72 8.41 -4.46
CA PHE A 18 -3.55 9.30 -4.51
C PHE A 18 -3.01 9.55 -5.92
N SER A 19 -3.72 9.14 -6.96
CA SER A 19 -3.21 9.29 -8.34
C SER A 19 -2.97 10.76 -8.74
N HIS A 20 -3.73 11.69 -8.14
CA HIS A 20 -3.62 13.12 -8.40
C HIS A 20 -2.65 13.82 -7.45
N ARG A 21 -2.01 13.07 -6.56
CA ARG A 21 -1.04 13.58 -5.58
C ARG A 21 0.33 13.03 -5.90
N ARG A 22 1.34 13.86 -5.71
CA ARG A 22 2.72 13.42 -5.91
C ARG A 22 3.24 12.62 -4.72
N PHE A 23 2.84 13.02 -3.50
CA PHE A 23 3.32 12.42 -2.26
C PHE A 23 2.15 11.89 -1.43
N PHE A 24 2.43 10.81 -0.69
CA PHE A 24 1.48 10.27 0.27
C PHE A 24 2.27 9.62 1.40
N THR A 25 1.66 9.55 2.60
CA THR A 25 2.32 9.02 3.79
C THR A 25 1.80 7.63 4.13
N LEU A 26 2.59 6.91 4.94
CA LEU A 26 2.19 5.59 5.43
C LEU A 26 0.87 5.67 6.21
N ASP A 27 0.70 6.72 7.04
CA ASP A 27 -0.55 6.90 7.77
C ASP A 27 -1.73 7.07 6.84
N GLU A 28 -1.57 7.84 5.77
CA GLU A 28 -2.62 8.01 4.77
C GLU A 28 -2.92 6.69 4.06
N VAL A 29 -1.90 5.91 3.76
CA VAL A 29 -2.08 4.59 3.14
C VAL A 29 -2.89 3.70 4.08
N TYR A 30 -2.57 3.67 5.36
CA TYR A 30 -3.34 2.89 6.33
C TYR A 30 -4.80 3.33 6.37
N GLN A 31 -5.06 4.63 6.37
CA GLN A 31 -6.42 5.14 6.44
C GLN A 31 -7.30 4.67 5.28
N VAL A 32 -6.74 4.58 4.08
CA VAL A 32 -7.52 4.18 2.91
C VAL A 32 -7.46 2.68 2.64
N ALA A 33 -6.40 2.01 3.05
CA ALA A 33 -6.14 0.63 2.65
C ALA A 33 -6.56 -0.39 3.70
N VAL A 34 -6.42 -0.10 4.99
CA VAL A 34 -6.69 -1.08 6.04
C VAL A 34 -8.13 -1.57 5.97
N GLY A 35 -9.08 -0.64 5.87
CA GLY A 35 -10.50 -1.01 5.80
C GLY A 35 -10.80 -1.88 4.59
N SER A 36 -10.33 -1.47 3.42
CA SER A 36 -10.58 -2.22 2.18
C SER A 36 -9.93 -3.59 2.19
N LEU A 37 -8.68 -3.66 2.63
CA LEU A 37 -7.94 -4.93 2.62
C LEU A 37 -8.41 -5.86 3.73
N GLN A 38 -8.83 -5.33 4.87
CA GLN A 38 -9.43 -6.15 5.92
C GLN A 38 -10.74 -6.77 5.45
N PHE A 39 -11.49 -6.06 4.62
CA PHE A 39 -12.71 -6.59 4.03
C PHE A 39 -12.41 -7.79 3.12
N PHE A 40 -11.36 -7.69 2.28
CA PHE A 40 -10.97 -8.79 1.40
C PHE A 40 -10.30 -9.95 2.15
N TYR A 41 -9.65 -9.65 3.26
CA TYR A 41 -8.88 -10.64 4.02
C TYR A 41 -9.26 -10.59 5.50
N PRO A 42 -10.50 -10.95 5.84
CA PRO A 42 -11.00 -10.77 7.21
C PRO A 42 -10.27 -11.59 8.26
N LYS A 43 -9.59 -12.65 7.86
CA LYS A 43 -8.82 -13.49 8.78
C LYS A 43 -7.37 -13.05 8.94
N ASN A 44 -6.95 -12.01 8.23
CA ASN A 44 -5.59 -11.51 8.33
C ASN A 44 -5.49 -10.56 9.52
N ASN A 45 -4.75 -10.97 10.54
CA ASN A 45 -4.56 -10.18 11.76
C ASN A 45 -3.39 -9.20 11.65
N THR A 46 -2.68 -9.20 10.51
CA THR A 46 -1.48 -8.39 10.32
C THR A 46 -1.57 -7.55 9.05
N VAL A 47 -2.75 -6.96 8.82
CA VAL A 47 -2.99 -6.17 7.60
C VAL A 47 -1.99 -5.02 7.47
N THR A 48 -1.69 -4.30 8.57
CA THR A 48 -0.74 -3.20 8.52
C THR A 48 0.66 -3.68 8.13
N ALA A 49 1.11 -4.80 8.69
CA ALA A 49 2.41 -5.37 8.34
C ALA A 49 2.43 -5.82 6.87
N SER A 50 1.33 -6.40 6.40
CA SER A 50 1.20 -6.82 5.01
C SER A 50 1.23 -5.62 4.06
N ILE A 51 0.58 -4.51 4.43
CA ILE A 51 0.63 -3.27 3.66
C ILE A 51 2.07 -2.78 3.52
N ARG A 52 2.81 -2.71 4.63
CA ARG A 52 4.21 -2.26 4.59
C ARG A 52 5.06 -3.16 3.72
N HIS A 53 4.91 -4.47 3.86
CA HIS A 53 5.65 -5.45 3.07
C HIS A 53 5.37 -5.28 1.57
N ASN A 54 4.12 -5.07 1.21
CA ASN A 54 3.75 -4.91 -0.19
C ASN A 54 4.14 -3.52 -0.74
N LEU A 55 4.21 -2.49 0.09
CA LEU A 55 4.77 -1.21 -0.31
C LEU A 55 6.23 -1.36 -0.71
N GLU A 56 7.01 -2.15 0.05
CA GLU A 56 8.40 -2.45 -0.32
C GLU A 56 8.48 -3.17 -1.66
N ARG A 57 7.57 -4.11 -1.91
CA ARG A 57 7.52 -4.81 -3.20
C ARG A 57 7.18 -3.86 -4.35
N LEU A 58 6.24 -2.94 -4.14
CA LEU A 58 5.89 -1.94 -5.14
C LEU A 58 7.07 -1.02 -5.44
N ARG A 59 7.84 -0.64 -4.41
CA ARG A 59 9.07 0.12 -4.59
C ARG A 59 10.07 -0.66 -5.44
N ASP A 60 10.27 -1.93 -5.12
CA ASP A 60 11.22 -2.77 -5.84
C ASP A 60 10.82 -2.97 -7.30
N ASP A 61 9.51 -2.97 -7.56
CA ASP A 61 8.98 -3.07 -8.92
C ASP A 61 9.02 -1.73 -9.67
N GLY A 62 9.37 -0.65 -8.99
CA GLY A 62 9.42 0.67 -9.62
C GLY A 62 8.07 1.38 -9.71
N CYS A 63 7.04 0.85 -9.04
CA CYS A 63 5.70 1.47 -9.06
C CYS A 63 5.62 2.70 -8.17
N ILE A 64 6.36 2.70 -7.06
CA ILE A 64 6.43 3.82 -6.13
C ILE A 64 7.87 4.03 -5.70
N GLN A 65 8.13 5.17 -5.05
CA GLN A 65 9.44 5.49 -4.50
C GLN A 65 9.32 5.83 -3.02
N PHE A 66 10.34 5.49 -2.25
CA PHE A 66 10.45 5.92 -0.86
C PHE A 66 11.22 7.23 -0.85
N VAL A 67 10.55 8.31 -0.42
CA VAL A 67 11.18 9.64 -0.34
C VAL A 67 12.12 9.72 0.85
N ASN A 68 11.70 9.10 1.96
CA ASN A 68 12.55 8.97 3.15
C ASN A 68 12.20 7.66 3.86
N ASN A 69 12.91 7.36 4.94
CA ASN A 69 12.67 6.14 5.71
C ASN A 69 11.61 6.32 6.79
N ASN A 70 10.89 7.43 6.78
CA ASN A 70 9.90 7.77 7.81
C ASN A 70 8.47 7.66 7.30
N GLY A 71 8.26 6.95 6.19
CA GLY A 71 6.91 6.69 5.70
C GLY A 71 6.37 7.73 4.74
N LEU A 72 7.24 8.42 4.01
CA LEU A 72 6.82 9.33 2.93
C LEU A 72 7.13 8.67 1.59
N TYR A 73 6.12 8.58 0.75
CA TYR A 73 6.21 7.89 -0.54
C TYR A 73 5.82 8.84 -1.68
N SER A 74 6.25 8.48 -2.89
CA SER A 74 5.82 9.17 -4.12
C SER A 74 5.67 8.16 -5.25
N TRP A 75 5.03 8.59 -6.30
CA TRP A 75 4.95 7.81 -7.54
C TRP A 75 6.25 7.80 -8.30
#